data_d4cff807cd445cd51210ad414cbd8a56
#
_entry.id   d4cff807cd445cd51210ad414cbd8a56
#
_cell.length_a   1.000
_cell.length_b   1.000
_cell.length_c   1.000
_cell.angle_alpha   90.00
_cell.angle_beta   90.00
_cell.angle_gamma   90.00
#
_symmetry.space_group_name_H-M   'P 1'
#
loop_
_entity.id
_entity.type
_entity.pdbx_description
1 polymer ?
#
loop_
_entity_poly.entity_id
_entity_poly.type
_entity_poly.pdbx_seq_one_letter_code
_entity_poly.pdbx_strand_id
1 'polypeptide(L)'
;MAELNVITAIKDPEFEAMVAGTLFSHGWSVIFRALDVSSLHNFLTTSPESKPLLIYSSDFSDLDSKILATLSAHLDRAIGFLASHQSEAQDGYLARPRDEIELLAMIRSPHRAPMLRATNTHHVPSRCRMIALTGVNHGEGVTLTALNLAIELTLTGKKVLLIDAHHQMPAIATILGERHANKDVLKEVSPTLQIFEITRHNASNAVELILDASLTVDFVLIDLALITYSEPSLLDRRWESIFSTWVLEAADDVWIFSSPRVVSSRALREITAALPQLTIRGRVTYLLTQRTPGKKGDEQEEKFLSVVSPTQPHALRILPLDLRGVSAAAQDRSILIESNSRGTLRRSLAALALELTQ
;
A
#
# COMPACT_ATOMS: atom_id res chain seq x y z
N MET A 1 17.73 -22.19 2.64
CA MET A 1 17.67 -20.72 2.69
C MET A 1 18.47 -20.25 1.50
N ALA A 2 17.90 -19.45 0.60
CA ALA A 2 18.67 -18.89 -0.50
C ALA A 2 19.75 -17.97 0.09
N GLU A 3 21.01 -18.21 -0.25
CA GLU A 3 22.11 -17.31 0.10
C GLU A 3 21.86 -15.97 -0.58
N LEU A 4 21.77 -14.92 0.22
CA LEU A 4 21.57 -13.56 -0.26
C LEU A 4 22.93 -13.00 -0.70
N ASN A 5 23.20 -13.05 -1.99
CA ASN A 5 24.45 -12.63 -2.59
C ASN A 5 24.49 -11.10 -2.80
N VAL A 6 25.57 -10.47 -2.42
CA VAL A 6 25.78 -9.02 -2.53
C VAL A 6 27.07 -8.72 -3.30
N ILE A 7 27.01 -7.66 -4.10
CA ILE A 7 28.17 -7.05 -4.74
C ILE A 7 28.33 -5.64 -4.15
N THR A 8 29.55 -5.27 -3.78
CA THR A 8 29.87 -3.91 -3.35
C THR A 8 30.66 -3.19 -4.45
N ALA A 9 30.31 -1.92 -4.69
CA ALA A 9 30.99 -0.98 -5.57
C ALA A 9 31.16 0.37 -4.83
N ILE A 10 31.94 0.33 -3.75
CA ILE A 10 32.15 1.43 -2.79
C ILE A 10 33.63 1.81 -2.80
N LYS A 11 33.92 3.11 -2.99
CA LYS A 11 35.32 3.60 -2.99
C LYS A 11 35.90 3.82 -1.59
N ASP A 12 35.05 4.24 -0.65
CA ASP A 12 35.48 4.52 0.73
C ASP A 12 35.74 3.19 1.47
N PRO A 13 36.99 2.88 1.87
CA PRO A 13 37.31 1.58 2.48
C PRO A 13 36.66 1.38 3.86
N GLU A 14 36.45 2.45 4.64
CA GLU A 14 35.82 2.37 5.96
C GLU A 14 34.34 2.06 5.82
N PHE A 15 33.69 2.72 4.89
CA PHE A 15 32.29 2.46 4.60
C PHE A 15 32.07 1.06 3.99
N GLU A 16 32.94 0.66 3.08
CA GLU A 16 32.90 -0.69 2.49
C GLU A 16 33.07 -1.77 3.55
N ALA A 17 34.03 -1.60 4.47
CA ALA A 17 34.26 -2.54 5.57
C ALA A 17 33.05 -2.63 6.52
N MET A 18 32.43 -1.52 6.85
CA MET A 18 31.21 -1.47 7.65
C MET A 18 30.06 -2.19 6.95
N VAL A 19 29.84 -1.92 5.65
CA VAL A 19 28.79 -2.58 4.83
C VAL A 19 29.04 -4.09 4.77
N ALA A 20 30.24 -4.51 4.40
CA ALA A 20 30.58 -5.93 4.25
C ALA A 20 30.52 -6.69 5.58
N GLY A 21 31.04 -6.09 6.67
CA GLY A 21 31.01 -6.68 8.02
C GLY A 21 29.57 -6.87 8.54
N THR A 22 28.75 -5.83 8.39
CA THR A 22 27.34 -5.88 8.80
C THR A 22 26.57 -6.94 8.00
N LEU A 23 26.76 -7.01 6.70
CA LEU A 23 26.11 -8.00 5.86
C LEU A 23 26.50 -9.42 6.23
N PHE A 24 27.79 -9.66 6.42
CA PHE A 24 28.32 -10.97 6.79
C PHE A 24 27.76 -11.44 8.14
N SER A 25 27.73 -10.57 9.17
CA SER A 25 27.19 -10.90 10.49
C SER A 25 25.69 -11.23 10.47
N HIS A 26 24.97 -10.85 9.39
CA HIS A 26 23.54 -11.12 9.21
C HIS A 26 23.24 -12.18 8.14
N GLY A 27 24.22 -12.99 7.76
CA GLY A 27 24.05 -14.14 6.88
C GLY A 27 23.96 -13.81 5.39
N TRP A 28 24.48 -12.66 4.98
CA TRP A 28 24.62 -12.26 3.57
C TRP A 28 26.04 -12.53 3.09
N SER A 29 26.20 -12.91 1.86
CA SER A 29 27.52 -13.18 1.29
C SER A 29 27.92 -12.06 0.32
N VAL A 30 29.00 -11.34 0.63
CA VAL A 30 29.62 -10.41 -0.32
C VAL A 30 30.46 -11.24 -1.30
N ILE A 31 29.89 -11.52 -2.46
CA ILE A 31 30.49 -12.42 -3.47
C ILE A 31 31.48 -11.73 -4.39
N PHE A 32 31.37 -10.39 -4.51
CA PHE A 32 32.29 -9.60 -5.34
C PHE A 32 32.41 -8.17 -4.84
N ARG A 33 33.62 -7.62 -4.90
CA ARG A 33 33.94 -6.22 -4.62
C ARG A 33 34.46 -5.58 -5.90
N ALA A 34 33.64 -4.76 -6.54
CA ALA A 34 33.98 -4.12 -7.79
C ALA A 34 34.94 -2.95 -7.54
N LEU A 35 36.00 -2.87 -8.31
CA LEU A 35 36.96 -1.76 -8.30
C LEU A 35 36.65 -0.72 -9.37
N ASP A 36 36.01 -1.14 -10.46
CA ASP A 36 35.60 -0.33 -11.59
C ASP A 36 34.36 -0.94 -12.28
N VAL A 37 33.74 -0.18 -13.18
CA VAL A 37 32.53 -0.61 -13.92
C VAL A 37 32.81 -1.79 -14.84
N SER A 38 34.01 -1.88 -15.42
CA SER A 38 34.36 -2.97 -16.33
C SER A 38 34.44 -4.31 -15.60
N SER A 39 35.04 -4.32 -14.40
CA SER A 39 35.08 -5.52 -13.55
C SER A 39 33.70 -5.92 -13.05
N LEU A 40 32.85 -4.96 -12.71
CA LEU A 40 31.45 -5.20 -12.33
C LEU A 40 30.67 -5.82 -13.47
N HIS A 41 30.76 -5.25 -14.67
CA HIS A 41 30.09 -5.76 -15.87
C HIS A 41 30.53 -7.19 -16.21
N ASN A 42 31.86 -7.43 -16.23
CA ASN A 42 32.40 -8.74 -16.51
C ASN A 42 31.94 -9.79 -15.50
N PHE A 43 31.93 -9.47 -14.22
CA PHE A 43 31.46 -10.38 -13.19
C PHE A 43 29.98 -10.74 -13.39
N LEU A 44 29.10 -9.73 -13.60
CA LEU A 44 27.66 -9.94 -13.78
C LEU A 44 27.32 -10.74 -15.04
N THR A 45 28.11 -10.58 -16.11
CA THR A 45 27.88 -11.34 -17.36
C THR A 45 28.40 -12.77 -17.30
N THR A 46 29.37 -13.06 -16.40
CA THR A 46 30.01 -14.39 -16.32
C THR A 46 29.38 -15.27 -15.23
N SER A 47 28.63 -14.72 -14.30
CA SER A 47 28.02 -15.43 -13.17
C SER A 47 26.50 -15.53 -13.29
N PRO A 48 25.93 -16.49 -14.02
CA PRO A 48 24.51 -16.47 -14.42
C PRO A 48 23.52 -17.04 -13.40
N GLU A 49 23.95 -17.63 -12.27
CA GLU A 49 23.06 -18.46 -11.45
C GLU A 49 22.28 -17.71 -10.33
N SER A 50 22.67 -16.52 -9.92
CA SER A 50 21.91 -15.74 -8.94
C SER A 50 21.98 -14.25 -9.24
N LYS A 51 20.86 -13.57 -9.21
CA LYS A 51 20.82 -12.10 -9.30
C LYS A 51 21.24 -11.51 -7.96
N PRO A 52 22.45 -10.92 -7.82
CA PRO A 52 22.90 -10.34 -6.56
C PRO A 52 22.31 -8.95 -6.33
N LEU A 53 22.30 -8.50 -5.05
CA LEU A 53 22.09 -7.12 -4.66
C LEU A 53 23.38 -6.31 -4.94
N LEU A 54 23.29 -5.20 -5.66
CA LEU A 54 24.40 -4.25 -5.83
C LEU A 54 24.28 -3.10 -4.82
N ILE A 55 25.34 -2.88 -4.03
CA ILE A 55 25.47 -1.72 -3.16
C ILE A 55 26.63 -0.86 -3.68
N TYR A 56 26.34 0.41 -4.00
CA TYR A 56 27.33 1.29 -4.60
C TYR A 56 27.30 2.69 -4.00
N SER A 57 28.40 3.44 -4.17
CA SER A 57 28.54 4.83 -3.70
C SER A 57 28.56 5.82 -4.86
N SER A 58 28.08 7.06 -4.61
CA SER A 58 27.96 8.11 -5.63
C SER A 58 29.30 8.55 -6.24
N ASP A 59 30.41 8.27 -5.56
CA ASP A 59 31.78 8.52 -6.04
C ASP A 59 32.38 7.34 -6.81
N PHE A 60 31.63 6.26 -7.02
CA PHE A 60 32.08 5.16 -7.86
C PHE A 60 32.08 5.60 -9.32
N SER A 61 33.28 5.77 -9.87
CA SER A 61 33.50 6.39 -11.17
C SER A 61 32.76 5.65 -12.28
N ASP A 62 32.15 6.41 -13.18
CA ASP A 62 31.55 5.94 -14.43
C ASP A 62 30.32 5.01 -14.29
N LEU A 63 29.75 4.87 -13.06
CA LEU A 63 28.52 4.13 -12.84
C LEU A 63 27.32 5.09 -12.94
N ASP A 64 26.91 5.40 -14.14
CA ASP A 64 25.77 6.28 -14.41
C ASP A 64 24.44 5.51 -14.51
N SER A 65 23.32 6.25 -14.59
CA SER A 65 21.99 5.68 -14.70
C SER A 65 21.77 4.80 -15.94
N LYS A 66 22.51 5.06 -17.04
CA LYS A 66 22.41 4.29 -18.27
C LYS A 66 23.09 2.93 -18.10
N ILE A 67 24.25 2.91 -17.47
CA ILE A 67 24.99 1.68 -17.17
C ILE A 67 24.21 0.85 -16.14
N LEU A 68 23.66 1.47 -15.10
CA LEU A 68 22.79 0.79 -14.14
C LEU A 68 21.56 0.16 -14.80
N ALA A 69 20.92 0.86 -15.75
CA ALA A 69 19.81 0.32 -16.52
C ALA A 69 20.22 -0.92 -17.34
N THR A 70 21.43 -0.90 -17.92
CA THR A 70 21.97 -2.06 -18.67
C THR A 70 22.26 -3.25 -17.75
N LEU A 71 22.79 -2.99 -16.55
CA LEU A 71 23.12 -4.03 -15.57
C LEU A 71 21.88 -4.57 -14.81
N SER A 72 20.77 -3.85 -14.82
CA SER A 72 19.55 -4.21 -14.06
C SER A 72 19.00 -5.60 -14.40
N ALA A 73 19.17 -6.07 -15.64
CA ALA A 73 18.77 -7.41 -16.04
C ALA A 73 19.50 -8.55 -15.28
N HIS A 74 20.71 -8.26 -14.76
CA HIS A 74 21.56 -9.21 -14.04
C HIS A 74 21.55 -9.00 -12.52
N LEU A 75 20.82 -8.02 -12.02
CA LEU A 75 20.73 -7.68 -10.60
C LEU A 75 19.33 -8.01 -10.05
N ASP A 76 19.26 -8.37 -8.79
CA ASP A 76 18.00 -8.39 -8.05
C ASP A 76 17.58 -6.94 -7.74
N ARG A 77 18.55 -6.14 -7.27
CA ARG A 77 18.34 -4.74 -6.90
C ARG A 77 19.67 -3.99 -6.84
N ALA A 78 19.64 -2.67 -7.03
CA ALA A 78 20.77 -1.79 -6.82
C ALA A 78 20.44 -0.69 -5.79
N ILE A 79 21.38 -0.41 -4.86
CA ILE A 79 21.25 0.58 -3.81
C ILE A 79 22.47 1.52 -3.85
N GLY A 80 22.23 2.81 -4.13
CA GLY A 80 23.25 3.83 -4.15
C GLY A 80 23.28 4.64 -2.84
N PHE A 81 24.46 4.87 -2.27
CA PHE A 81 24.69 5.73 -1.13
C PHE A 81 25.52 6.95 -1.50
N LEU A 82 25.25 8.09 -0.85
CA LEU A 82 26.07 9.29 -1.01
C LEU A 82 27.48 9.07 -0.48
N ALA A 83 28.47 9.62 -1.14
CA ALA A 83 29.85 9.67 -0.64
C ALA A 83 29.96 10.57 0.61
N SER A 84 30.97 10.32 1.47
CA SER A 84 31.13 11.01 2.76
C SER A 84 31.27 12.53 2.68
N HIS A 85 31.69 13.05 1.53
CA HIS A 85 31.89 14.47 1.29
C HIS A 85 30.73 15.19 0.60
N GLN A 86 29.62 14.44 0.33
CA GLN A 86 28.43 14.97 -0.33
C GLN A 86 27.30 15.09 0.69
N SER A 87 26.95 16.32 1.06
CA SER A 87 25.85 16.62 2.00
C SER A 87 24.54 16.95 1.30
N GLU A 88 24.55 17.20 0.00
CA GLU A 88 23.36 17.53 -0.77
C GLU A 88 22.69 16.25 -1.30
N ALA A 89 21.35 16.22 -1.20
CA ALA A 89 20.56 15.12 -1.74
C ALA A 89 20.75 15.03 -3.26
N GLN A 90 21.29 13.93 -3.73
CA GLN A 90 21.45 13.63 -5.13
C GLN A 90 20.39 12.58 -5.54
N ASP A 91 19.66 12.85 -6.62
CA ASP A 91 18.63 11.94 -7.12
C ASP A 91 19.20 10.55 -7.36
N GLY A 92 18.51 9.55 -6.79
CA GLY A 92 18.90 8.16 -6.93
C GLY A 92 19.81 7.61 -5.83
N TYR A 93 20.30 8.45 -4.91
CA TYR A 93 21.18 8.03 -3.82
C TYR A 93 20.54 8.24 -2.45
N LEU A 94 20.78 7.30 -1.55
CA LEU A 94 20.40 7.41 -0.14
C LEU A 94 21.49 8.12 0.66
N ALA A 95 21.07 8.75 1.74
CA ALA A 95 22.03 9.25 2.72
C ALA A 95 22.86 8.08 3.28
N ARG A 96 24.14 8.33 3.57
CA ARG A 96 25.01 7.32 4.15
C ARG A 96 24.47 6.92 5.53
N PRO A 97 24.31 5.61 5.83
CA PRO A 97 23.85 5.13 7.12
C PRO A 97 24.87 5.47 8.22
N ARG A 98 24.38 5.81 9.40
CA ARG A 98 25.20 6.20 10.55
C ARG A 98 25.75 5.00 11.31
N ASP A 99 25.03 3.89 11.24
CA ASP A 99 25.37 2.66 11.95
C ASP A 99 24.86 1.40 11.20
N GLU A 100 25.21 0.23 11.74
CA GLU A 100 24.84 -1.07 11.19
C GLU A 100 23.32 -1.28 11.14
N ILE A 101 22.60 -0.75 12.13
CA ILE A 101 21.13 -0.93 12.24
C ILE A 101 20.45 -0.11 11.12
N GLU A 102 20.88 1.11 10.92
CA GLU A 102 20.38 1.99 9.85
C GLU A 102 20.69 1.40 8.46
N LEU A 103 21.92 0.87 8.28
CA LEU A 103 22.30 0.17 7.05
C LEU A 103 21.36 -1.01 6.76
N LEU A 104 21.14 -1.86 7.74
CA LEU A 104 20.25 -3.03 7.59
C LEU A 104 18.79 -2.60 7.33
N ALA A 105 18.32 -1.56 7.98
CA ALA A 105 17.00 -1.00 7.73
C ALA A 105 16.88 -0.49 6.29
N MET A 106 17.90 0.19 5.77
CA MET A 106 17.94 0.70 4.39
C MET A 106 18.02 -0.42 3.35
N ILE A 107 18.85 -1.45 3.58
CA ILE A 107 19.01 -2.57 2.66
C ILE A 107 17.79 -3.47 2.65
N ARG A 108 17.15 -3.66 3.80
CA ARG A 108 15.98 -4.53 3.97
C ARG A 108 14.67 -3.81 3.72
N SER A 109 14.65 -2.49 3.76
CA SER A 109 13.52 -1.71 3.27
C SER A 109 13.34 -2.01 1.77
N PRO A 110 12.14 -2.35 1.30
CA PRO A 110 11.87 -2.29 -0.13
C PRO A 110 12.10 -0.84 -0.52
N HIS A 111 13.18 -0.57 -1.22
CA HIS A 111 13.51 0.80 -1.60
C HIS A 111 12.36 1.32 -2.44
N ARG A 112 11.78 2.40 -1.96
CA ARG A 112 11.03 3.30 -2.82
C ARG A 112 11.98 3.62 -3.97
N ALA A 113 11.69 3.10 -5.15
CA ALA A 113 12.40 3.52 -6.34
C ALA A 113 12.45 5.05 -6.33
N PRO A 114 13.57 5.70 -6.72
CA PRO A 114 13.68 7.15 -6.77
C PRO A 114 12.55 7.83 -7.54
N MET A 115 11.89 7.11 -8.45
CA MET A 115 10.69 7.55 -9.17
C MET A 115 9.53 8.00 -8.26
N LEU A 116 9.39 7.47 -7.03
CA LEU A 116 8.32 7.91 -6.11
C LEU A 116 8.62 9.26 -5.43
N ARG A 117 9.88 9.74 -5.45
CA ARG A 117 10.23 11.10 -5.00
C ARG A 117 10.22 12.14 -6.13
N ALA A 118 10.48 11.73 -7.37
CA ALA A 118 10.45 12.64 -8.52
C ALA A 118 9.03 13.10 -8.91
N THR A 119 7.98 12.40 -8.46
CA THR A 119 6.59 12.79 -8.73
C THR A 119 6.06 13.90 -7.82
N ASN A 120 6.87 14.43 -6.88
CA ASN A 120 6.44 15.54 -6.02
C ASN A 120 6.59 16.95 -6.63
N THR A 121 7.02 17.10 -7.88
CA THR A 121 7.21 18.43 -8.49
C THR A 121 6.34 18.74 -9.69
N HIS A 122 5.54 17.80 -10.18
CA HIS A 122 4.50 18.11 -11.13
C HIS A 122 3.20 17.42 -10.69
N HIS A 123 2.28 18.19 -10.12
CA HIS A 123 0.85 17.90 -10.18
C HIS A 123 0.47 17.83 -11.67
N VAL A 124 0.79 16.73 -12.33
CA VAL A 124 -0.07 16.25 -13.39
C VAL A 124 -1.34 15.86 -12.63
N PRO A 125 -2.50 16.49 -12.93
CA PRO A 125 -3.73 16.07 -12.30
C PRO A 125 -3.90 14.59 -12.62
N SER A 126 -3.57 13.72 -11.64
CA SER A 126 -3.87 12.31 -11.72
C SER A 126 -5.38 12.26 -11.88
N ARG A 127 -5.88 11.78 -13.02
CA ARG A 127 -7.32 11.59 -13.23
C ARG A 127 -7.89 10.57 -12.24
N CYS A 128 -7.04 9.77 -11.65
CA CYS A 128 -7.39 8.69 -10.73
C CYS A 128 -7.41 9.19 -9.28
N ARG A 129 -8.46 8.87 -8.55
CA ARG A 129 -8.56 9.08 -7.10
C ARG A 129 -8.39 7.76 -6.37
N MET A 130 -7.36 7.67 -5.54
CA MET A 130 -7.06 6.49 -4.74
C MET A 130 -7.67 6.62 -3.34
N ILE A 131 -8.53 5.67 -2.95
CA ILE A 131 -9.21 5.64 -1.66
C ILE A 131 -8.83 4.36 -0.93
N ALA A 132 -8.18 4.50 0.22
CA ALA A 132 -7.90 3.40 1.14
C ALA A 132 -9.08 3.25 2.11
N LEU A 133 -9.63 2.04 2.22
CA LEU A 133 -10.73 1.73 3.13
C LEU A 133 -10.21 0.78 4.21
N THR A 134 -10.41 1.14 5.48
CA THR A 134 -9.90 0.35 6.60
C THR A 134 -10.82 0.43 7.81
N GLY A 135 -10.92 -0.66 8.57
CA GLY A 135 -11.75 -0.73 9.77
C GLY A 135 -10.95 -0.63 11.06
N VAL A 136 -11.57 -0.12 12.11
CA VAL A 136 -10.98 -0.13 13.45
C VAL A 136 -11.02 -1.53 14.08
N ASN A 137 -11.90 -2.40 13.57
CA ASN A 137 -12.06 -3.78 14.06
C ASN A 137 -12.67 -4.65 12.94
N HIS A 138 -12.68 -5.96 13.14
CA HIS A 138 -13.37 -6.90 12.23
C HIS A 138 -14.88 -6.67 12.20
N GLY A 139 -15.47 -6.84 11.01
CA GLY A 139 -16.92 -6.74 10.81
C GLY A 139 -17.44 -5.30 10.79
N GLU A 140 -16.60 -4.32 10.52
CA GLU A 140 -17.02 -2.93 10.30
C GLU A 140 -17.69 -2.71 8.93
N GLY A 141 -17.69 -3.70 8.06
CA GLY A 141 -18.30 -3.63 6.73
C GLY A 141 -17.42 -2.99 5.67
N VAL A 142 -16.10 -2.98 5.85
CA VAL A 142 -15.12 -2.39 4.92
C VAL A 142 -15.24 -3.05 3.56
N THR A 143 -15.05 -4.36 3.47
CA THR A 143 -15.13 -5.15 2.22
C THR A 143 -16.48 -5.00 1.52
N LEU A 144 -17.59 -5.08 2.29
CA LEU A 144 -18.93 -4.89 1.75
C LEU A 144 -19.10 -3.50 1.13
N THR A 145 -18.59 -2.48 1.82
CA THR A 145 -18.66 -1.09 1.34
C THR A 145 -17.75 -0.90 0.13
N ALA A 146 -16.51 -1.37 0.16
CA ALA A 146 -15.56 -1.25 -0.94
C ALA A 146 -16.12 -1.87 -2.24
N LEU A 147 -16.62 -3.10 -2.15
CA LEU A 147 -17.22 -3.80 -3.28
C LEU A 147 -18.43 -3.06 -3.84
N ASN A 148 -19.41 -2.73 -2.99
CA ASN A 148 -20.64 -2.10 -3.47
C ASN A 148 -20.44 -0.66 -3.92
N LEU A 149 -19.51 0.09 -3.32
CA LEU A 149 -19.13 1.42 -3.78
C LEU A 149 -18.44 1.33 -5.15
N ALA A 150 -17.55 0.35 -5.37
CA ALA A 150 -16.94 0.12 -6.68
C ALA A 150 -18.02 -0.11 -7.75
N ILE A 151 -19.00 -0.96 -7.47
CA ILE A 151 -20.13 -1.21 -8.38
C ILE A 151 -20.94 0.08 -8.63
N GLU A 152 -21.30 0.83 -7.59
CA GLU A 152 -22.06 2.08 -7.76
C GLU A 152 -21.28 3.12 -8.58
N LEU A 153 -19.96 3.22 -8.42
CA LEU A 153 -19.11 4.06 -9.25
C LEU A 153 -19.11 3.62 -10.72
N THR A 154 -19.05 2.32 -10.99
CA THR A 154 -19.15 1.82 -12.38
C THR A 154 -20.49 2.14 -13.04
N LEU A 155 -21.58 2.13 -12.27
CA LEU A 155 -22.91 2.53 -12.75
C LEU A 155 -22.99 4.03 -13.10
N THR A 156 -22.10 4.86 -12.56
CA THR A 156 -21.97 6.26 -12.99
C THR A 156 -21.07 6.44 -14.22
N GLY A 157 -20.60 5.34 -14.82
CA GLY A 157 -19.72 5.35 -15.98
C GLY A 157 -18.24 5.50 -15.67
N LYS A 158 -17.83 5.41 -14.39
CA LYS A 158 -16.44 5.51 -13.96
C LYS A 158 -15.72 4.17 -14.09
N LYS A 159 -14.45 4.22 -14.48
CA LYS A 159 -13.57 3.05 -14.47
C LYS A 159 -12.96 2.89 -13.08
N VAL A 160 -13.08 1.70 -12.53
CA VAL A 160 -12.67 1.41 -11.15
C VAL A 160 -11.75 0.20 -11.10
N LEU A 161 -10.65 0.33 -10.37
CA LEU A 161 -9.84 -0.79 -9.89
C LEU A 161 -10.16 -1.02 -8.41
N LEU A 162 -10.67 -2.19 -8.08
CA LEU A 162 -10.94 -2.61 -6.71
C LEU A 162 -9.91 -3.63 -6.25
N ILE A 163 -9.21 -3.33 -5.16
CA ILE A 163 -8.12 -4.13 -4.63
C ILE A 163 -8.55 -4.75 -3.31
N ASP A 164 -8.46 -6.07 -3.23
CA ASP A 164 -8.62 -6.83 -1.99
C ASP A 164 -7.23 -7.06 -1.36
N ALA A 165 -6.92 -6.28 -0.33
CA ALA A 165 -5.70 -6.42 0.45
C ALA A 165 -5.96 -7.08 1.82
N HIS A 166 -7.09 -7.74 1.98
CA HIS A 166 -7.42 -8.49 3.19
C HIS A 166 -6.66 -9.83 3.23
N HIS A 167 -5.41 -9.79 3.68
CA HIS A 167 -4.47 -10.90 3.63
C HIS A 167 -4.92 -12.19 4.31
N GLN A 168 -5.80 -12.13 5.33
CA GLN A 168 -6.28 -13.31 6.05
C GLN A 168 -7.51 -13.93 5.40
N MET A 169 -8.42 -13.11 4.86
CA MET A 169 -9.71 -13.55 4.35
C MET A 169 -10.15 -12.73 3.13
N PRO A 170 -9.43 -12.83 2.00
CA PRO A 170 -9.86 -12.16 0.78
C PRO A 170 -11.24 -12.68 0.36
N ALA A 171 -12.15 -11.79 0.02
CA ALA A 171 -13.54 -12.14 -0.21
C ALA A 171 -14.13 -11.57 -1.52
N ILE A 172 -13.56 -10.50 -2.06
CA ILE A 172 -14.12 -9.75 -3.20
C ILE A 172 -14.28 -10.65 -4.43
N ALA A 173 -13.21 -11.35 -4.83
CA ALA A 173 -13.26 -12.25 -5.96
C ALA A 173 -14.28 -13.39 -5.77
N THR A 174 -14.35 -13.92 -4.55
CA THR A 174 -15.31 -15.00 -4.21
C THR A 174 -16.76 -14.52 -4.29
N ILE A 175 -17.06 -13.31 -3.82
CA ILE A 175 -18.41 -12.71 -3.88
C ILE A 175 -18.81 -12.47 -5.34
N LEU A 176 -17.88 -11.99 -6.17
CA LEU A 176 -18.13 -11.75 -7.60
C LEU A 176 -18.11 -13.03 -8.46
N GLY A 177 -17.83 -14.20 -7.86
CA GLY A 177 -17.73 -15.46 -8.61
C GLY A 177 -16.51 -15.55 -9.52
N GLU A 178 -15.52 -14.68 -9.30
CA GLU A 178 -14.33 -14.58 -10.12
C GLU A 178 -13.23 -15.52 -9.63
N ARG A 179 -12.41 -16.00 -10.57
CA ARG A 179 -11.25 -16.86 -10.30
C ARG A 179 -9.99 -16.16 -10.75
N HIS A 180 -8.89 -16.48 -10.08
CA HIS A 180 -7.55 -16.00 -10.47
C HIS A 180 -7.35 -14.48 -10.35
N ALA A 181 -8.06 -13.80 -9.44
CA ALA A 181 -7.83 -12.39 -9.14
C ALA A 181 -6.49 -12.13 -8.40
N ASN A 182 -5.81 -13.21 -7.97
CA ASN A 182 -4.54 -13.19 -7.23
C ASN A 182 -3.30 -13.48 -8.10
N LYS A 183 -3.44 -13.42 -9.43
CA LYS A 183 -2.30 -13.53 -10.35
C LYS A 183 -1.62 -12.17 -10.51
N ASP A 184 -0.44 -12.14 -11.14
CA ASP A 184 0.33 -10.93 -11.41
C ASP A 184 -0.27 -10.06 -12.54
N VAL A 185 -1.59 -10.10 -12.70
CA VAL A 185 -2.35 -9.31 -13.68
C VAL A 185 -3.70 -8.91 -13.11
N LEU A 186 -4.18 -7.73 -13.48
CA LEU A 186 -5.50 -7.26 -13.11
C LEU A 186 -6.58 -8.12 -13.77
N LYS A 187 -7.59 -8.52 -13.00
CA LYS A 187 -8.71 -9.30 -13.50
C LYS A 187 -9.83 -8.37 -13.93
N GLU A 188 -10.17 -8.36 -15.19
CA GLU A 188 -11.32 -7.64 -15.72
C GLU A 188 -12.61 -8.41 -15.38
N VAL A 189 -13.52 -7.76 -14.65
CA VAL A 189 -14.87 -8.24 -14.31
C VAL A 189 -15.88 -7.66 -15.30
N SER A 190 -15.69 -6.40 -15.68
CA SER A 190 -16.46 -5.69 -16.70
C SER A 190 -15.61 -4.64 -17.38
N PRO A 191 -16.07 -4.02 -18.48
CA PRO A 191 -15.32 -2.93 -19.15
C PRO A 191 -14.96 -1.74 -18.24
N THR A 192 -15.65 -1.60 -17.11
CA THR A 192 -15.46 -0.50 -16.15
C THR A 192 -14.98 -0.97 -14.77
N LEU A 193 -14.87 -2.29 -14.53
CA LEU A 193 -14.43 -2.83 -13.25
C LEU A 193 -13.31 -3.84 -13.42
N GLN A 194 -12.18 -3.54 -12.84
CA GLN A 194 -11.07 -4.47 -12.64
C GLN A 194 -10.94 -4.78 -11.16
N ILE A 195 -10.51 -6.00 -10.85
CA ILE A 195 -10.21 -6.43 -9.48
C ILE A 195 -8.80 -6.99 -9.38
N PHE A 196 -8.21 -6.88 -8.20
CA PHE A 196 -6.91 -7.46 -7.89
C PHE A 196 -6.88 -7.90 -6.43
N GLU A 197 -6.45 -9.14 -6.19
CA GLU A 197 -6.27 -9.68 -4.84
C GLU A 197 -4.79 -9.74 -4.51
N ILE A 198 -4.39 -9.08 -3.44
CA ILE A 198 -3.00 -9.05 -3.01
C ILE A 198 -2.70 -10.25 -2.12
N THR A 199 -1.63 -10.93 -2.47
CA THR A 199 -1.11 -12.09 -1.76
C THR A 199 0.38 -11.93 -1.52
N ARG A 200 0.96 -12.79 -0.69
CA ARG A 200 2.42 -12.82 -0.48
C ARG A 200 3.22 -12.97 -1.78
N HIS A 201 2.66 -13.66 -2.78
CA HIS A 201 3.38 -13.97 -4.02
C HIS A 201 3.45 -12.77 -4.98
N ASN A 202 2.40 -11.94 -5.03
CA ASN A 202 2.32 -10.80 -5.94
C ASN A 202 2.55 -9.44 -5.28
N ALA A 203 2.73 -9.39 -3.95
CA ALA A 203 2.88 -8.14 -3.21
C ALA A 203 4.07 -7.28 -3.68
N SER A 204 5.16 -7.89 -4.17
CA SER A 204 6.31 -7.17 -4.71
C SER A 204 5.97 -6.36 -5.97
N ASN A 205 5.07 -6.88 -6.81
CA ASN A 205 4.69 -6.26 -8.09
C ASN A 205 3.39 -5.45 -7.98
N ALA A 206 2.65 -5.61 -6.85
CA ALA A 206 1.34 -5.01 -6.67
C ALA A 206 1.36 -3.48 -6.77
N VAL A 207 2.37 -2.84 -6.21
CA VAL A 207 2.51 -1.37 -6.24
C VAL A 207 2.65 -0.86 -7.67
N GLU A 208 3.50 -1.49 -8.47
CA GLU A 208 3.72 -1.12 -9.88
C GLU A 208 2.43 -1.31 -10.69
N LEU A 209 1.78 -2.46 -10.55
CA LEU A 209 0.48 -2.73 -11.22
C LEU A 209 -0.59 -1.70 -10.85
N ILE A 210 -0.66 -1.28 -9.59
CA ILE A 210 -1.61 -0.27 -9.13
C ILE A 210 -1.30 1.10 -9.73
N LEU A 211 -0.02 1.49 -9.74
CA LEU A 211 0.41 2.76 -10.31
C LEU A 211 0.15 2.81 -11.81
N ASP A 212 0.46 1.77 -12.56
CA ASP A 212 0.18 1.68 -13.99
C ASP A 212 -1.31 1.73 -14.27
N ALA A 213 -2.13 1.00 -13.52
CA ALA A 213 -3.58 1.03 -13.65
C ALA A 213 -4.16 2.41 -13.34
N SER A 214 -3.60 3.14 -12.38
CA SER A 214 -4.05 4.48 -12.00
C SER A 214 -4.00 5.50 -13.15
N LEU A 215 -3.21 5.23 -14.19
CA LEU A 215 -3.16 6.05 -15.40
C LEU A 215 -4.41 5.88 -16.30
N THR A 216 -5.17 4.82 -16.13
CA THR A 216 -6.25 4.41 -17.05
C THR A 216 -7.62 4.31 -16.38
N VAL A 217 -7.68 4.30 -15.03
CA VAL A 217 -8.93 4.25 -14.26
C VAL A 217 -9.24 5.60 -13.61
N ASP A 218 -10.50 5.83 -13.25
CA ASP A 218 -10.93 7.04 -12.53
C ASP A 218 -10.75 6.88 -11.01
N PHE A 219 -10.93 5.66 -10.49
CA PHE A 219 -10.83 5.34 -9.06
C PHE A 219 -10.04 4.07 -8.82
N VAL A 220 -9.19 4.10 -7.78
CA VAL A 220 -8.62 2.91 -7.16
C VAL A 220 -9.17 2.82 -5.73
N LEU A 221 -9.91 1.76 -5.44
CA LEU A 221 -10.41 1.45 -4.10
C LEU A 221 -9.60 0.31 -3.51
N ILE A 222 -9.03 0.50 -2.32
CA ILE A 222 -8.17 -0.50 -1.67
C ILE A 222 -8.79 -0.90 -0.34
N ASP A 223 -9.27 -2.14 -0.26
CA ASP A 223 -9.76 -2.76 0.99
C ASP A 223 -8.57 -3.27 1.80
N LEU A 224 -8.18 -2.52 2.82
CA LEU A 224 -7.13 -2.92 3.78
C LEU A 224 -7.66 -3.76 4.94
N ALA A 225 -8.96 -4.00 5.01
CA ALA A 225 -9.68 -4.64 6.10
C ALA A 225 -9.51 -3.93 7.46
N LEU A 226 -8.33 -3.98 8.03
CA LEU A 226 -8.03 -3.38 9.34
C LEU A 226 -6.88 -2.39 9.25
N ILE A 227 -7.03 -1.29 9.97
CA ILE A 227 -5.88 -0.44 10.29
C ILE A 227 -5.08 -1.11 11.41
N THR A 228 -3.90 -1.60 11.06
CA THR A 228 -3.00 -2.16 12.06
C THR A 228 -2.14 -1.04 12.63
N TYR A 229 -2.39 -0.71 13.88
CA TYR A 229 -1.49 0.08 14.70
C TYR A 229 -0.67 -0.88 15.55
N SER A 230 0.51 -1.20 15.08
CA SER A 230 1.60 -1.69 15.94
C SER A 230 2.62 -0.56 15.99
N GLU A 231 3.19 -0.31 17.17
CA GLU A 231 4.39 0.53 17.22
C GLU A 231 5.29 0.11 16.07
N PRO A 232 5.87 1.06 15.29
CA PRO A 232 6.71 0.71 14.18
C PRO A 232 7.90 -0.10 14.75
N SER A 233 7.66 -1.37 14.95
CA SER A 233 8.72 -2.33 15.13
C SER A 233 9.49 -2.26 13.83
N LEU A 234 10.68 -1.66 13.86
CA LEU A 234 11.66 -1.68 12.79
C LEU A 234 11.93 -3.10 12.26
N LEU A 235 11.30 -4.10 12.87
CA LEU A 235 11.35 -5.53 12.62
C LEU A 235 10.09 -6.11 11.96
N ASP A 236 8.98 -5.39 11.83
CA ASP A 236 7.80 -5.94 11.16
C ASP A 236 7.95 -5.90 9.64
N ARG A 237 8.54 -6.99 9.13
CA ARG A 237 8.83 -7.20 7.71
C ARG A 237 7.75 -7.99 6.99
N ARG A 238 6.58 -8.08 7.57
CA ARG A 238 5.46 -8.71 6.89
C ARG A 238 5.08 -7.84 5.71
N TRP A 239 4.91 -8.45 4.57
CA TRP A 239 4.54 -7.76 3.34
C TRP A 239 3.23 -6.97 3.52
N GLU A 240 2.33 -7.44 4.37
CA GLU A 240 1.05 -6.80 4.71
C GLU A 240 1.26 -5.42 5.33
N SER A 241 2.17 -5.33 6.29
CA SER A 241 2.51 -4.05 6.97
C SER A 241 3.16 -3.07 6.00
N ILE A 242 4.06 -3.57 5.14
CA ILE A 242 4.74 -2.75 4.13
C ILE A 242 3.73 -2.21 3.12
N PHE A 243 2.85 -3.07 2.61
CA PHE A 243 1.83 -2.67 1.65
C PHE A 243 0.84 -1.69 2.27
N SER A 244 0.32 -1.96 3.48
CA SER A 244 -0.60 -1.07 4.19
C SER A 244 0.03 0.30 4.45
N THR A 245 1.31 0.36 4.85
CA THR A 245 2.03 1.62 5.04
C THR A 245 2.12 2.40 3.73
N TRP A 246 2.50 1.72 2.63
CA TRP A 246 2.53 2.36 1.32
C TRP A 246 1.16 2.92 0.91
N VAL A 247 0.08 2.15 1.10
CA VAL A 247 -1.28 2.60 0.79
C VAL A 247 -1.67 3.83 1.59
N LEU A 248 -1.44 3.84 2.90
CA LEU A 248 -1.76 4.99 3.76
C LEU A 248 -0.98 6.26 3.37
N GLU A 249 0.23 6.10 2.85
CA GLU A 249 1.03 7.22 2.35
C GLU A 249 0.63 7.69 0.95
N ALA A 250 0.19 6.77 0.08
CA ALA A 250 -0.08 7.04 -1.33
C ALA A 250 -1.53 7.44 -1.62
N ALA A 251 -2.48 7.03 -0.77
CA ALA A 251 -3.91 7.30 -0.99
C ALA A 251 -4.25 8.80 -0.89
N ASP A 252 -5.15 9.26 -1.76
CA ASP A 252 -5.72 10.61 -1.71
C ASP A 252 -6.69 10.75 -0.54
N ASP A 253 -7.40 9.68 -0.21
CA ASP A 253 -8.34 9.60 0.90
C ASP A 253 -8.13 8.32 1.70
N VAL A 254 -8.18 8.41 3.01
CA VAL A 254 -8.18 7.28 3.94
C VAL A 254 -9.50 7.27 4.69
N TRP A 255 -10.29 6.22 4.48
CA TRP A 255 -11.59 6.04 5.10
C TRP A 255 -11.50 5.05 6.24
N ILE A 256 -11.82 5.51 7.46
CA ILE A 256 -11.73 4.73 8.70
C ILE A 256 -13.14 4.38 9.16
N PHE A 257 -13.45 3.09 9.17
CA PHE A 257 -14.78 2.54 9.49
C PHE A 257 -14.87 2.13 10.95
N SER A 258 -15.96 2.52 11.60
CA SER A 258 -16.29 2.08 12.94
C SER A 258 -17.79 1.84 13.08
N SER A 259 -18.20 0.76 13.73
CA SER A 259 -19.59 0.50 14.10
C SER A 259 -19.88 0.90 15.55
N PRO A 260 -21.17 0.97 15.97
CA PRO A 260 -21.55 1.34 17.33
C PRO A 260 -21.23 0.29 18.40
N ARG A 261 -20.54 -0.81 18.05
CA ARG A 261 -20.14 -1.85 19.01
C ARG A 261 -19.15 -1.30 20.03
N VAL A 262 -19.26 -1.77 21.28
CA VAL A 262 -18.38 -1.32 22.36
C VAL A 262 -16.89 -1.53 22.03
N VAL A 263 -16.57 -2.68 21.45
CA VAL A 263 -15.19 -3.01 21.05
C VAL A 263 -14.68 -2.06 19.95
N SER A 264 -15.52 -1.77 18.95
CA SER A 264 -15.19 -0.85 17.86
C SER A 264 -15.04 0.59 18.36
N SER A 265 -15.90 1.04 19.29
CA SER A 265 -15.79 2.37 19.90
C SER A 265 -14.52 2.53 20.75
N ARG A 266 -14.04 1.44 21.38
CA ARG A 266 -12.75 1.43 22.07
C ARG A 266 -11.59 1.51 21.09
N ALA A 267 -11.57 0.64 20.08
CA ALA A 267 -10.55 0.63 19.05
C ALA A 267 -10.48 1.97 18.29
N LEU A 268 -11.64 2.61 18.03
CA LEU A 268 -11.67 3.94 17.42
C LEU A 268 -10.90 4.98 18.24
N ARG A 269 -11.07 5.00 19.59
CA ARG A 269 -10.32 5.91 20.45
C ARG A 269 -8.82 5.63 20.43
N GLU A 270 -8.42 4.36 20.43
CA GLU A 270 -7.02 3.96 20.35
C GLU A 270 -6.41 4.41 19.03
N ILE A 271 -7.11 4.20 17.92
CA ILE A 271 -6.65 4.61 16.59
C ILE A 271 -6.60 6.13 16.43
N THR A 272 -7.62 6.86 16.91
CA THR A 272 -7.61 8.34 16.84
C THR A 272 -6.47 8.95 17.65
N ALA A 273 -6.11 8.34 18.78
CA ALA A 273 -4.95 8.76 19.58
C ALA A 273 -3.60 8.45 18.89
N ALA A 274 -3.55 7.36 18.14
CA ALA A 274 -2.37 6.91 17.40
C ALA A 274 -2.22 7.56 16.02
N LEU A 275 -3.26 8.19 15.49
CA LEU A 275 -3.29 8.76 14.15
C LEU A 275 -2.09 9.68 13.82
N PRO A 276 -1.62 10.56 14.74
CA PRO A 276 -0.45 11.41 14.49
C PRO A 276 0.86 10.63 14.26
N GLN A 277 0.90 9.36 14.66
CA GLN A 277 2.07 8.49 14.50
C GLN A 277 2.03 7.72 13.17
N LEU A 278 0.87 7.72 12.49
CA LEU A 278 0.71 7.10 11.18
C LEU A 278 1.08 8.11 10.08
N THR A 279 1.84 7.66 9.09
CA THR A 279 2.17 8.49 7.93
C THR A 279 1.01 8.49 6.95
N ILE A 280 -0.04 9.25 7.23
CA ILE A 280 -1.18 9.46 6.33
C ILE A 280 -1.01 10.83 5.67
N ARG A 281 -0.94 10.86 4.34
CA ARG A 281 -0.85 12.09 3.55
C ARG A 281 -2.19 12.53 2.99
N GLY A 282 -3.08 11.58 2.77
CA GLY A 282 -4.40 11.82 2.24
C GLY A 282 -5.37 12.40 3.26
N ARG A 283 -6.56 12.74 2.77
CA ARG A 283 -7.65 13.26 3.60
C ARG A 283 -8.27 12.14 4.42
N VAL A 284 -8.38 12.33 5.73
CA VAL A 284 -9.01 11.33 6.62
C VAL A 284 -10.51 11.57 6.68
N THR A 285 -11.27 10.52 6.36
CA THR A 285 -12.73 10.47 6.49
C THR A 285 -13.13 9.36 7.44
N TYR A 286 -13.95 9.63 8.44
CA TYR A 286 -14.49 8.60 9.30
C TYR A 286 -15.91 8.21 8.89
N LEU A 287 -16.19 6.91 8.95
CA LEU A 287 -17.49 6.35 8.61
C LEU A 287 -18.07 5.63 9.83
N LEU A 288 -19.21 6.12 10.35
CA LEU A 288 -20.04 5.37 11.27
C LEU A 288 -20.89 4.40 10.45
N THR A 289 -20.61 3.11 10.57
CA THR A 289 -21.37 2.05 9.90
C THR A 289 -22.41 1.44 10.84
N GLN A 290 -23.38 0.69 10.28
CA GLN A 290 -24.37 -0.04 11.04
C GLN A 290 -25.18 0.85 12.03
N ARG A 291 -25.36 2.13 11.68
CA ARG A 291 -26.17 3.03 12.49
C ARG A 291 -27.62 2.55 12.51
N THR A 292 -28.17 2.35 13.69
CA THR A 292 -29.57 1.94 13.85
C THR A 292 -30.52 3.13 13.60
N PRO A 293 -31.76 2.91 13.15
CA PRO A 293 -32.72 3.99 13.00
C PRO A 293 -33.19 4.55 14.34
N GLY A 294 -33.69 5.79 14.32
CA GLY A 294 -34.32 6.47 15.46
C GLY A 294 -33.34 6.88 16.57
N LYS A 295 -33.87 7.19 17.73
CA LYS A 295 -33.15 7.78 18.88
C LYS A 295 -31.89 7.03 19.27
N LYS A 296 -31.91 5.68 19.21
CA LYS A 296 -30.72 4.89 19.49
C LYS A 296 -29.58 5.19 18.49
N GLY A 297 -29.93 5.43 17.22
CA GLY A 297 -28.98 5.83 16.20
C GLY A 297 -28.40 7.22 16.47
N ASP A 298 -29.22 8.15 16.96
CA ASP A 298 -28.77 9.50 17.29
C ASP A 298 -27.74 9.46 18.44
N GLU A 299 -27.99 8.64 19.47
CA GLU A 299 -27.03 8.40 20.56
C GLU A 299 -25.72 7.73 20.09
N GLN A 300 -25.81 6.85 19.10
CA GLN A 300 -24.63 6.21 18.50
C GLN A 300 -23.78 7.23 17.74
N GLU A 301 -24.43 8.07 16.97
CA GLU A 301 -23.82 9.15 16.20
C GLU A 301 -23.14 10.17 17.11
N GLU A 302 -23.82 10.63 18.16
CA GLU A 302 -23.26 11.55 19.16
C GLU A 302 -21.97 11.00 19.80
N LYS A 303 -22.00 9.72 20.22
CA LYS A 303 -20.82 9.05 20.78
C LYS A 303 -19.69 8.93 19.77
N PHE A 304 -19.98 8.62 18.52
CA PHE A 304 -19.00 8.56 17.46
C PHE A 304 -18.38 9.94 17.19
N LEU A 305 -19.22 10.96 17.03
CA LEU A 305 -18.78 12.35 16.81
C LEU A 305 -17.91 12.88 17.94
N SER A 306 -18.22 12.56 19.19
CA SER A 306 -17.41 12.98 20.35
C SER A 306 -15.97 12.44 20.31
N VAL A 307 -15.73 11.29 19.65
CA VAL A 307 -14.41 10.70 19.51
C VAL A 307 -13.65 11.26 18.30
N VAL A 308 -14.32 11.41 17.15
CA VAL A 308 -13.64 11.73 15.90
C VAL A 308 -13.51 13.23 15.63
N SER A 309 -14.43 14.08 16.13
CA SER A 309 -14.39 15.53 15.86
C SER A 309 -13.10 16.22 16.32
N PRO A 310 -12.48 15.83 17.45
CA PRO A 310 -11.21 16.44 17.87
C PRO A 310 -10.04 16.21 16.87
N THR A 311 -10.11 15.19 16.02
CA THR A 311 -9.08 14.93 15.00
C THR A 311 -9.21 15.81 13.75
N GLN A 312 -10.24 16.66 13.68
CA GLN A 312 -10.53 17.55 12.55
C GLN A 312 -10.53 16.81 11.20
N PRO A 313 -11.37 15.76 11.04
CA PRO A 313 -11.38 14.97 9.82
C PRO A 313 -11.85 15.79 8.62
N HIS A 314 -11.44 15.39 7.41
CA HIS A 314 -11.91 16.00 6.18
C HIS A 314 -13.44 15.84 5.99
N ALA A 315 -13.96 14.67 6.33
CA ALA A 315 -15.39 14.38 6.27
C ALA A 315 -15.82 13.33 7.29
N LEU A 316 -17.12 13.36 7.60
CA LEU A 316 -17.82 12.36 8.41
C LEU A 316 -18.96 11.78 7.58
N ARG A 317 -19.09 10.48 7.57
CA ARG A 317 -20.12 9.77 6.82
C ARG A 317 -20.84 8.77 7.71
N ILE A 318 -22.11 8.53 7.42
CA ILE A 318 -22.95 7.62 8.19
C ILE A 318 -23.59 6.62 7.23
N LEU A 319 -23.37 5.34 7.50
CA LEU A 319 -23.98 4.25 6.77
C LEU A 319 -25.00 3.52 7.65
N PRO A 320 -26.23 3.35 7.18
CA PRO A 320 -27.28 2.73 7.97
C PRO A 320 -27.08 1.23 8.15
N LEU A 321 -27.66 0.68 9.22
CA LEU A 321 -27.79 -0.76 9.41
C LEU A 321 -28.85 -1.30 8.45
N ASP A 322 -28.45 -2.20 7.56
CA ASP A 322 -29.36 -2.90 6.63
C ASP A 322 -29.17 -4.42 6.73
N LEU A 323 -29.68 -5.00 7.81
CA LEU A 323 -29.55 -6.44 8.07
C LEU A 323 -30.17 -7.27 6.95
N ARG A 324 -31.32 -6.84 6.41
CA ARG A 324 -32.01 -7.57 5.35
C ARG A 324 -31.19 -7.60 4.06
N GLY A 325 -30.71 -6.45 3.62
CA GLY A 325 -29.90 -6.35 2.40
C GLY A 325 -28.59 -7.11 2.52
N VAL A 326 -27.89 -6.95 3.65
CA VAL A 326 -26.60 -7.63 3.88
C VAL A 326 -26.79 -9.15 4.01
N SER A 327 -27.82 -9.62 4.73
CA SER A 327 -28.08 -11.06 4.86
C SER A 327 -28.46 -11.69 3.52
N ALA A 328 -29.29 -11.03 2.71
CA ALA A 328 -29.64 -11.53 1.38
C ALA A 328 -28.38 -11.59 0.49
N ALA A 329 -27.60 -10.54 0.42
CA ALA A 329 -26.35 -10.52 -0.34
C ALA A 329 -25.38 -11.64 0.06
N ALA A 330 -25.25 -11.89 1.37
CA ALA A 330 -24.39 -12.96 1.88
C ALA A 330 -24.90 -14.36 1.53
N GLN A 331 -26.23 -14.59 1.62
CA GLN A 331 -26.86 -15.88 1.27
C GLN A 331 -26.73 -16.17 -0.22
N ASP A 332 -26.99 -15.18 -1.06
CA ASP A 332 -27.00 -15.32 -2.52
C ASP A 332 -25.59 -15.18 -3.13
N ARG A 333 -24.57 -14.88 -2.32
CA ARG A 333 -23.21 -14.54 -2.79
C ARG A 333 -23.27 -13.51 -3.92
N SER A 334 -23.97 -12.42 -3.65
CA SER A 334 -24.27 -11.37 -4.61
C SER A 334 -23.96 -9.97 -4.05
N ILE A 335 -24.07 -8.96 -4.88
CA ILE A 335 -23.92 -7.57 -4.50
C ILE A 335 -25.27 -6.96 -4.07
N LEU A 336 -25.22 -5.83 -3.33
CA LEU A 336 -26.45 -5.23 -2.77
C LEU A 336 -27.47 -4.79 -3.83
N ILE A 337 -27.01 -4.37 -5.02
CA ILE A 337 -27.92 -3.96 -6.09
C ILE A 337 -28.75 -5.14 -6.64
N GLU A 338 -28.20 -6.33 -6.62
CA GLU A 338 -28.87 -7.56 -7.06
C GLU A 338 -29.80 -8.09 -5.98
N SER A 339 -29.30 -8.22 -4.73
CA SER A 339 -30.04 -8.81 -3.62
C SER A 339 -31.09 -7.89 -3.02
N ASN A 340 -30.84 -6.57 -2.97
CA ASN A 340 -31.75 -5.57 -2.40
C ASN A 340 -31.54 -4.17 -3.02
N SER A 341 -31.94 -4.01 -4.28
CA SER A 341 -31.76 -2.77 -5.04
C SER A 341 -32.35 -1.52 -4.39
N ARG A 342 -33.36 -1.65 -3.53
CA ARG A 342 -34.03 -0.57 -2.81
C ARG A 342 -33.58 -0.45 -1.35
N GLY A 343 -32.59 -1.23 -0.94
CA GLY A 343 -32.03 -1.25 0.42
C GLY A 343 -31.50 0.13 0.85
N THR A 344 -31.58 0.40 2.14
CA THR A 344 -31.13 1.69 2.69
C THR A 344 -29.64 1.85 2.56
N LEU A 345 -28.85 0.82 2.82
CA LEU A 345 -27.41 0.83 2.67
C LEU A 345 -27.00 1.03 1.20
N ARG A 346 -27.61 0.28 0.28
CA ARG A 346 -27.36 0.44 -1.16
C ARG A 346 -27.60 1.88 -1.62
N ARG A 347 -28.74 2.50 -1.23
CA ARG A 347 -29.02 3.90 -1.58
C ARG A 347 -28.02 4.87 -1.01
N SER A 348 -27.54 4.66 0.21
CA SER A 348 -26.48 5.47 0.80
C SER A 348 -25.17 5.35 0.02
N LEU A 349 -24.79 4.15 -0.44
CA LEU A 349 -23.59 3.94 -1.25
C LEU A 349 -23.73 4.55 -2.65
N ALA A 350 -24.91 4.47 -3.26
CA ALA A 350 -25.18 5.14 -4.53
C ALA A 350 -25.07 6.67 -4.42
N ALA A 351 -25.60 7.25 -3.35
CA ALA A 351 -25.47 8.70 -3.10
C ALA A 351 -23.99 9.09 -2.89
N LEU A 352 -23.25 8.27 -2.17
CA LEU A 352 -21.81 8.48 -1.94
C LEU A 352 -20.99 8.37 -3.24
N ALA A 353 -21.32 7.41 -4.11
CA ALA A 353 -20.69 7.30 -5.43
C ALA A 353 -20.95 8.54 -6.30
N LEU A 354 -22.18 9.06 -6.32
CA LEU A 354 -22.51 10.29 -7.02
C LEU A 354 -21.74 11.49 -6.48
N GLU A 355 -21.61 11.62 -5.15
CA GLU A 355 -20.83 12.69 -4.51
C GLU A 355 -19.33 12.62 -4.91
N LEU A 356 -18.75 11.43 -4.99
CA LEU A 356 -17.36 11.25 -5.41
C LEU A 356 -17.09 11.60 -6.86
N THR A 357 -18.12 11.62 -7.70
CA THR A 357 -18.01 11.90 -9.16
C THR A 357 -18.27 13.36 -9.53
N GLN A 358 -18.67 14.20 -8.57
CA GLN A 358 -18.84 15.65 -8.73
C GLN A 358 -17.53 16.39 -8.47
#